data_9b38bd1fa7e4038544f77d4753111312
#
_entry.id   9b38bd1fa7e4038544f77d4753111312
#
_cell.length_a   1.000
_cell.length_b   1.000
_cell.length_c   1.000
_cell.angle_alpha   90.00
_cell.angle_beta   90.00
_cell.angle_gamma   90.00
#
_symmetry.space_group_name_H-M   'P 1'
#
loop_
_entity.id
_entity.type
_entity.pdbx_description
1 polymer ?
#
loop_
_entity_poly.entity_id
_entity_poly.type
_entity_poly.pdbx_seq_one_letter_code
_entity_poly.pdbx_strand_id
1 'polypeptide(L)'
;NTWSREVYAQLLSRLNAEEEAKPLVIGFDIVFSGQAQQEGDDAFAQAAAASGNVAAVSQFVYSEKPERDADGKRYYPVKDVVLPYEALRDAVQVGYSNVAQDSDGTVRRVIPEETWQGTTYAAFPKVVYDLYCERTGTEPNEIITDKYQRTLINYSGRPGDYEAISFIDVLDGKIDSRTFKDSIVLVGAYAPGMQDNFNVPNGRSSQMFGVEIHANILQAFMQNRFSINGNPYLFGAVYGLLCALLHWLFRKKKIWLSAIV
;
A
#
# COMPACT_ATOMS: atom_id res chain seq x y z
N ASN A 1 -2.23 23.54 -12.17
CA ASN A 1 -1.63 24.29 -11.06
C ASN A 1 -1.19 23.29 -9.99
N THR A 2 0.10 23.07 -9.89
CA THR A 2 0.71 22.36 -8.76
C THR A 2 0.72 23.29 -7.55
N TRP A 3 0.26 22.82 -6.41
CA TRP A 3 0.37 23.57 -5.15
C TRP A 3 1.85 23.82 -4.82
N SER A 4 2.14 24.97 -4.21
CA SER A 4 3.46 25.22 -3.62
C SER A 4 3.74 24.15 -2.55
N ARG A 5 4.99 23.67 -2.46
CA ARG A 5 5.38 22.71 -1.42
C ARG A 5 5.32 23.28 -0.02
N GLU A 6 5.28 24.60 0.10
CA GLU A 6 5.05 25.29 1.38
C GLU A 6 3.73 24.87 2.06
N VAL A 7 2.67 24.52 1.29
CA VAL A 7 1.41 24.08 1.90
C VAL A 7 1.56 22.76 2.65
N TYR A 8 2.49 21.90 2.24
CA TYR A 8 2.79 20.65 2.96
C TYR A 8 3.59 20.90 4.23
N ALA A 9 4.48 21.92 4.24
CA ALA A 9 5.13 22.39 5.46
C ALA A 9 4.09 22.93 6.46
N GLN A 10 3.13 23.71 5.98
CA GLN A 10 2.03 24.20 6.80
C GLN A 10 1.16 23.08 7.34
N LEU A 11 0.85 22.06 6.51
CA LEU A 11 0.13 20.87 6.96
C LEU A 11 0.87 20.14 8.10
N LEU A 12 2.18 19.89 7.95
CA LEU A 12 2.99 19.28 9.00
C LEU A 12 2.98 20.09 10.29
N SER A 13 3.06 21.42 10.17
CA SER A 13 2.97 22.31 11.33
C SER A 13 1.61 22.23 12.02
N ARG A 14 0.51 22.08 11.26
CA ARG A 14 -0.84 21.91 11.82
C ARG A 14 -1.01 20.55 12.51
N LEU A 15 -0.58 19.48 11.86
CA LEU A 15 -0.69 18.11 12.41
C LEU A 15 0.16 17.92 13.68
N ASN A 16 1.28 18.63 13.78
CA ASN A 16 2.22 18.53 14.91
C ASN A 16 2.12 19.75 15.87
N ALA A 17 1.03 20.51 15.81
CA ALA A 17 0.88 21.75 16.60
C ALA A 17 0.95 21.52 18.12
N GLU A 18 0.46 20.37 18.59
CA GLU A 18 0.47 19.98 20.00
C GLU A 18 1.33 18.72 20.19
N GLU A 19 2.38 18.79 21.00
CA GLU A 19 3.33 17.69 21.20
C GLU A 19 2.67 16.39 21.66
N GLU A 20 1.68 16.51 22.57
CA GLU A 20 0.96 15.36 23.14
C GLU A 20 -0.15 14.80 22.23
N ALA A 21 -0.39 15.46 21.11
CA ALA A 21 -1.46 15.11 20.16
C ALA A 21 -0.95 14.82 18.74
N LYS A 22 0.35 14.62 18.58
CA LYS A 22 0.94 14.31 17.28
C LYS A 22 0.47 12.97 16.73
N PRO A 23 0.29 12.86 15.39
CA PRO A 23 0.17 11.57 14.73
C PRO A 23 1.43 10.72 14.97
N LEU A 24 1.28 9.42 15.02
CA LEU A 24 2.43 8.50 15.11
C LEU A 24 3.24 8.54 13.82
N VAL A 25 2.57 8.51 12.66
CA VAL A 25 3.23 8.58 11.34
C VAL A 25 2.38 9.44 10.40
N ILE A 26 3.06 10.21 9.56
CA ILE A 26 2.46 10.98 8.46
C ILE A 26 3.06 10.48 7.16
N GLY A 27 2.26 9.83 6.31
CA GLY A 27 2.68 9.29 5.02
C GLY A 27 2.13 10.12 3.86
N PHE A 28 3.00 10.61 2.98
CA PHE A 28 2.61 11.31 1.75
C PHE A 28 2.64 10.37 0.56
N ASP A 29 1.46 9.98 0.07
CA ASP A 29 1.27 9.27 -1.19
C ASP A 29 1.18 10.27 -2.35
N ILE A 30 2.22 11.11 -2.47
CA ILE A 30 2.38 12.16 -3.46
C ILE A 30 3.82 12.16 -3.93
N VAL A 31 4.03 12.10 -5.25
CA VAL A 31 5.39 12.12 -5.84
C VAL A 31 5.95 13.54 -5.85
N PHE A 32 6.94 13.80 -5.02
CA PHE A 32 7.63 15.09 -4.91
C PHE A 32 8.96 15.07 -5.69
N SER A 33 8.90 14.79 -6.99
CA SER A 33 10.10 14.72 -7.84
C SER A 33 10.56 16.10 -8.31
N GLY A 34 11.88 16.20 -8.55
CA GLY A 34 12.49 17.42 -9.07
C GLY A 34 12.39 18.62 -8.12
N GLN A 35 13.10 19.69 -8.44
CA GLN A 35 12.99 20.98 -7.75
C GLN A 35 11.79 21.77 -8.29
N ALA A 36 11.08 22.48 -7.40
CA ALA A 36 10.00 23.39 -7.76
C ALA A 36 10.38 24.82 -7.40
N GLN A 37 9.89 25.35 -6.29
CA GLN A 37 10.29 26.65 -5.76
C GLN A 37 11.19 26.43 -4.55
N GLN A 38 12.43 26.95 -4.59
CA GLN A 38 13.45 26.69 -3.57
C GLN A 38 12.94 26.92 -2.15
N GLU A 39 12.28 28.05 -1.90
CA GLU A 39 11.75 28.39 -0.57
C GLU A 39 10.72 27.36 -0.08
N GLY A 40 9.81 26.92 -0.97
CA GLY A 40 8.81 25.90 -0.62
C GLY A 40 9.41 24.52 -0.43
N ASP A 41 10.42 24.17 -1.23
CA ASP A 41 11.16 22.91 -1.14
C ASP A 41 11.90 22.83 0.20
N ASP A 42 12.63 23.89 0.54
CA ASP A 42 13.39 23.98 1.79
C ASP A 42 12.46 23.98 3.02
N ALA A 43 11.36 24.74 2.97
CA ALA A 43 10.39 24.79 4.05
C ALA A 43 9.76 23.41 4.33
N PHE A 44 9.39 22.67 3.28
CA PHE A 44 8.80 21.34 3.44
C PHE A 44 9.81 20.32 3.95
N ALA A 45 11.04 20.30 3.44
CA ALA A 45 12.08 19.41 3.91
C ALA A 45 12.43 19.68 5.39
N GLN A 46 12.56 20.96 5.79
CA GLN A 46 12.81 21.35 7.19
C GLN A 46 11.66 20.92 8.11
N ALA A 47 10.41 21.16 7.71
CA ALA A 47 9.25 20.75 8.49
C ALA A 47 9.17 19.21 8.64
N ALA A 48 9.50 18.47 7.59
CA ALA A 48 9.53 17.00 7.61
C ALA A 48 10.64 16.49 8.54
N ALA A 49 11.84 17.05 8.46
CA ALA A 49 12.95 16.71 9.36
C ALA A 49 12.62 17.01 10.83
N ALA A 50 12.02 18.17 11.11
CA ALA A 50 11.61 18.55 12.46
C ALA A 50 10.49 17.63 13.02
N SER A 51 9.61 17.15 12.16
CA SER A 51 8.53 16.20 12.54
C SER A 51 9.08 14.83 12.91
N GLY A 52 10.06 14.34 12.17
CA GLY A 52 10.74 13.05 12.39
C GLY A 52 9.87 11.81 12.27
N ASN A 53 8.62 11.93 11.81
CA ASN A 53 7.62 10.85 11.67
C ASN A 53 7.03 10.79 10.26
N VAL A 54 7.76 11.29 9.27
CA VAL A 54 7.26 11.47 7.90
C VAL A 54 7.79 10.38 6.97
N ALA A 55 6.90 9.80 6.17
CA ALA A 55 7.22 8.97 5.02
C ALA A 55 6.75 9.63 3.73
N ALA A 56 7.50 9.47 2.65
CA ALA A 56 7.13 9.93 1.32
C ALA A 56 7.33 8.83 0.28
N VAL A 57 6.68 8.98 -0.87
CA VAL A 57 6.75 7.96 -1.92
C VAL A 57 7.88 8.21 -2.91
N SER A 58 8.44 7.09 -3.38
CA SER A 58 9.13 6.98 -4.66
C SER A 58 8.25 6.21 -5.65
N GLN A 59 8.63 6.20 -6.93
CA GLN A 59 7.88 5.50 -7.95
C GLN A 59 8.81 4.78 -8.93
N PHE A 60 8.63 3.48 -9.12
CA PHE A 60 9.27 2.74 -10.19
C PHE A 60 8.68 3.10 -11.56
N VAL A 61 9.57 3.37 -12.50
CA VAL A 61 9.23 3.53 -13.91
C VAL A 61 9.51 2.22 -14.62
N TYR A 62 8.48 1.61 -15.16
CA TYR A 62 8.60 0.34 -15.88
C TYR A 62 8.86 0.56 -17.37
N SER A 63 9.51 -0.42 -17.99
CA SER A 63 9.68 -0.47 -19.44
C SER A 63 8.32 -0.57 -20.15
N GLU A 64 8.17 0.11 -21.28
CA GLU A 64 6.99 -0.04 -22.17
C GLU A 64 6.95 -1.41 -22.85
N LYS A 65 8.10 -2.07 -22.97
CA LYS A 65 8.23 -3.37 -23.63
C LYS A 65 8.32 -4.47 -22.56
N PRO A 66 7.40 -5.45 -22.60
CA PRO A 66 7.47 -6.58 -21.69
C PRO A 66 8.63 -7.51 -22.07
N GLU A 67 9.23 -8.09 -21.05
CA GLU A 67 10.19 -9.17 -21.15
C GLU A 67 9.55 -10.48 -20.65
N ARG A 68 10.29 -11.58 -20.76
CA ARG A 68 9.89 -12.89 -20.21
C ARG A 68 10.91 -13.31 -19.16
N ASP A 69 10.40 -13.76 -18.02
CA ASP A 69 11.23 -14.39 -17.00
C ASP A 69 11.65 -15.83 -17.40
N ALA A 70 12.41 -16.48 -16.55
CA ALA A 70 12.90 -17.87 -16.78
C ALA A 70 11.76 -18.89 -16.93
N ASP A 71 10.59 -18.61 -16.36
CA ASP A 71 9.38 -19.44 -16.47
C ASP A 71 8.54 -19.05 -17.71
N GLY A 72 9.02 -18.13 -18.56
CA GLY A 72 8.35 -17.64 -19.78
C GLY A 72 7.20 -16.67 -19.52
N LYS A 73 7.01 -16.22 -18.28
CA LYS A 73 5.97 -15.27 -17.88
C LYS A 73 6.38 -13.85 -18.28
N ARG A 74 5.42 -13.09 -18.82
CA ARG A 74 5.64 -11.68 -19.15
C ARG A 74 5.73 -10.83 -17.89
N TYR A 75 6.71 -9.93 -17.87
CA TYR A 75 6.85 -8.87 -16.88
C TYR A 75 7.38 -7.60 -17.54
N TYR A 76 7.24 -6.48 -16.86
CA TYR A 76 7.78 -5.19 -17.30
C TYR A 76 8.96 -4.85 -16.37
N PRO A 77 10.22 -4.88 -16.88
CA PRO A 77 11.36 -4.57 -16.04
C PRO A 77 11.35 -3.12 -15.57
N VAL A 78 11.87 -2.88 -14.38
CA VAL A 78 12.10 -1.54 -13.86
C VAL A 78 13.20 -0.88 -14.69
N LYS A 79 12.92 0.31 -15.21
CA LYS A 79 13.84 1.11 -16.02
C LYS A 79 14.50 2.22 -15.20
N ASP A 80 13.76 2.79 -14.25
CA ASP A 80 14.20 3.91 -13.43
C ASP A 80 13.39 3.99 -12.14
N VAL A 81 13.87 4.80 -11.18
CA VAL A 81 13.17 5.10 -9.93
C VAL A 81 13.09 6.62 -9.77
N VAL A 82 11.88 7.14 -9.73
CA VAL A 82 11.62 8.55 -9.40
C VAL A 82 11.64 8.69 -7.89
N LEU A 83 12.63 9.40 -7.37
CA LEU A 83 12.79 9.69 -5.95
C LEU A 83 12.26 11.08 -5.60
N PRO A 84 11.93 11.35 -4.33
CA PRO A 84 11.76 12.71 -3.85
C PRO A 84 12.99 13.56 -4.12
N TYR A 85 12.83 14.89 -4.23
CA TYR A 85 13.98 15.78 -4.35
C TYR A 85 14.90 15.64 -3.13
N GLU A 86 16.20 15.92 -3.32
CA GLU A 86 17.28 15.53 -2.41
C GLU A 86 17.02 15.96 -0.95
N ALA A 87 16.71 17.23 -0.73
CA ALA A 87 16.48 17.74 0.63
C ALA A 87 15.32 17.05 1.36
N LEU A 88 14.23 16.71 0.65
CA LEU A 88 13.12 15.96 1.24
C LEU A 88 13.51 14.50 1.49
N ARG A 89 14.18 13.86 0.51
CA ARG A 89 14.64 12.47 0.64
C ARG A 89 15.53 12.26 1.87
N ASP A 90 16.38 13.23 2.18
CA ASP A 90 17.27 13.17 3.33
C ASP A 90 16.55 13.44 4.67
N ALA A 91 15.34 13.99 4.62
CA ALA A 91 14.50 14.35 5.77
C ALA A 91 13.42 13.32 6.14
N VAL A 92 13.13 12.34 5.27
CA VAL A 92 12.01 11.41 5.43
C VAL A 92 12.40 9.97 5.12
N GLN A 93 11.58 9.02 5.56
CA GLN A 93 11.67 7.64 5.08
C GLN A 93 10.97 7.53 3.71
N VAL A 94 11.61 6.83 2.76
CA VAL A 94 11.08 6.73 1.39
C VAL A 94 10.69 5.30 1.05
N GLY A 95 9.44 5.13 0.58
CA GLY A 95 8.95 3.84 0.10
C GLY A 95 8.32 3.96 -1.30
N TYR A 96 8.30 2.89 -2.09
CA TYR A 96 7.70 2.95 -3.41
C TYR A 96 6.17 2.77 -3.36
N SER A 97 5.43 3.54 -4.18
CA SER A 97 3.95 3.55 -4.19
C SER A 97 3.31 2.67 -5.25
N ASN A 98 4.09 2.07 -6.16
CA ASN A 98 3.52 1.28 -7.24
C ASN A 98 2.69 0.12 -6.72
N VAL A 99 1.47 -0.02 -7.24
CA VAL A 99 0.60 -1.16 -6.97
C VAL A 99 0.63 -2.15 -8.13
N ALA A 100 0.74 -3.45 -7.82
CA ALA A 100 0.76 -4.51 -8.82
C ALA A 100 -0.68 -4.95 -9.15
N GLN A 101 -1.09 -4.78 -10.40
CA GLN A 101 -2.35 -5.29 -10.92
C GLN A 101 -2.18 -6.71 -11.46
N ASP A 102 -3.13 -7.58 -11.17
CA ASP A 102 -3.26 -8.88 -11.82
C ASP A 102 -3.67 -8.71 -13.30
N SER A 103 -3.66 -9.79 -14.09
CA SER A 103 -4.01 -9.75 -15.53
C SER A 103 -5.43 -9.27 -15.82
N ASP A 104 -6.31 -9.28 -14.84
CA ASP A 104 -7.68 -8.76 -14.92
C ASP A 104 -7.81 -7.30 -14.46
N GLY A 105 -6.68 -6.63 -14.21
CA GLY A 105 -6.63 -5.24 -13.75
C GLY A 105 -6.97 -5.04 -12.27
N THR A 106 -7.07 -6.11 -11.47
CA THR A 106 -7.42 -6.02 -10.05
C THR A 106 -6.17 -6.06 -9.18
N VAL A 107 -6.07 -5.15 -8.20
CA VAL A 107 -4.98 -5.14 -7.21
C VAL A 107 -5.30 -6.12 -6.09
N ARG A 108 -4.54 -7.22 -6.03
CA ARG A 108 -4.70 -8.26 -4.98
C ARG A 108 -3.46 -8.48 -4.15
N ARG A 109 -2.31 -8.01 -4.63
CA ARG A 109 -1.01 -8.33 -4.05
C ARG A 109 -0.17 -7.09 -3.85
N VAL A 110 0.71 -7.18 -2.88
CA VAL A 110 1.81 -6.24 -2.68
C VAL A 110 3.12 -7.02 -2.69
N ILE A 111 4.17 -6.38 -3.19
CA ILE A 111 5.56 -6.81 -3.02
C ILE A 111 6.10 -5.95 -1.89
N PRO A 112 6.38 -6.48 -0.69
CA PRO A 112 6.84 -5.67 0.44
C PRO A 112 8.18 -4.99 0.18
N GLU A 113 9.06 -5.65 -0.57
CA GLU A 113 10.39 -5.15 -0.92
C GLU A 113 10.74 -5.54 -2.35
N GLU A 114 11.22 -4.59 -3.14
CA GLU A 114 11.66 -4.77 -4.52
C GLU A 114 13.13 -4.40 -4.64
N THR A 115 13.93 -5.25 -5.30
CA THR A 115 15.36 -4.97 -5.49
C THR A 115 15.63 -4.57 -6.93
N TRP A 116 16.24 -3.40 -7.12
CA TRP A 116 16.65 -2.89 -8.41
C TRP A 116 18.09 -2.36 -8.34
N GLN A 117 18.93 -2.77 -9.28
CA GLN A 117 20.36 -2.41 -9.37
C GLN A 117 21.13 -2.58 -8.05
N GLY A 118 20.81 -3.62 -7.29
CA GLY A 118 21.47 -3.93 -6.00
C GLY A 118 20.97 -3.11 -4.81
N THR A 119 20.01 -2.21 -5.01
CA THR A 119 19.35 -1.45 -3.95
C THR A 119 17.95 -2.02 -3.69
N THR A 120 17.64 -2.28 -2.43
CA THR A 120 16.31 -2.74 -2.02
C THR A 120 15.44 -1.55 -1.61
N TYR A 121 14.25 -1.48 -2.20
CA TYR A 121 13.23 -0.47 -1.94
C TYR A 121 12.05 -1.14 -1.23
N ALA A 122 11.68 -0.64 -0.08
CA ALA A 122 10.47 -1.09 0.62
C ALA A 122 9.23 -0.43 0.02
N ALA A 123 8.10 -1.14 0.02
CA ALA A 123 6.81 -0.56 -0.35
C ALA A 123 6.42 0.55 0.64
N PHE A 124 5.77 1.59 0.16
CA PHE A 124 5.37 2.73 0.99
C PHE A 124 4.58 2.33 2.24
N PRO A 125 3.55 1.47 2.17
CA PRO A 125 2.86 1.03 3.38
C PRO A 125 3.75 0.21 4.33
N LYS A 126 4.82 -0.45 3.83
CA LYS A 126 5.80 -1.11 4.70
C LYS A 126 6.65 -0.09 5.43
N VAL A 127 7.12 0.96 4.76
CA VAL A 127 7.87 2.05 5.38
C VAL A 127 7.06 2.74 6.47
N VAL A 128 5.77 3.02 6.20
CA VAL A 128 4.85 3.59 7.19
C VAL A 128 4.66 2.64 8.38
N TYR A 129 4.57 1.33 8.12
CA TYR A 129 4.46 0.31 9.17
C TYR A 129 5.73 0.22 10.02
N ASP A 130 6.90 0.22 9.40
CA ASP A 130 8.18 0.16 10.12
C ASP A 130 8.36 1.40 11.03
N LEU A 131 8.03 2.60 10.53
CA LEU A 131 8.00 3.83 11.35
C LEU A 131 7.00 3.74 12.51
N TYR A 132 5.82 3.18 12.27
CA TYR A 132 4.84 2.95 13.33
C TYR A 132 5.41 2.00 14.40
N CYS A 133 6.03 0.90 14.01
CA CYS A 133 6.64 -0.06 14.94
C CYS A 133 7.76 0.59 15.76
N GLU A 134 8.63 1.38 15.12
CA GLU A 134 9.69 2.14 15.79
C GLU A 134 9.13 3.10 16.84
N ARG A 135 8.06 3.84 16.49
CA ARG A 135 7.43 4.83 17.37
C ARG A 135 6.69 4.23 18.56
N THR A 136 6.10 3.07 18.37
CA THR A 136 5.32 2.38 19.42
C THR A 136 6.13 1.37 20.21
N GLY A 137 7.37 1.07 19.78
CA GLY A 137 8.18 -0.01 20.35
C GLY A 137 7.59 -1.40 20.06
N THR A 138 6.76 -1.52 19.03
CA THR A 138 6.15 -2.80 18.60
C THR A 138 7.12 -3.55 17.68
N GLU A 139 7.34 -4.83 17.93
CA GLU A 139 8.12 -5.66 16.99
C GLU A 139 7.36 -5.85 15.68
N PRO A 140 8.01 -5.63 14.52
CA PRO A 140 7.36 -5.84 13.23
C PRO A 140 6.98 -7.29 12.99
N ASN A 141 5.79 -7.51 12.43
CA ASN A 141 5.37 -8.84 12.00
C ASN A 141 6.20 -9.35 10.82
N GLU A 142 6.54 -10.64 10.83
CA GLU A 142 7.18 -11.29 9.67
C GLU A 142 6.19 -11.40 8.52
N ILE A 143 6.52 -10.82 7.37
CA ILE A 143 5.65 -10.79 6.19
C ILE A 143 5.87 -12.05 5.36
N ILE A 144 4.86 -12.92 5.30
CA ILE A 144 4.90 -14.16 4.50
C ILE A 144 4.73 -13.80 3.01
N THR A 145 5.67 -14.24 2.16
CA THR A 145 5.64 -14.00 0.72
C THR A 145 5.72 -15.29 -0.09
N ASP A 146 5.24 -15.26 -1.33
CA ASP A 146 5.40 -16.34 -2.31
C ASP A 146 6.81 -16.33 -2.93
N LYS A 147 7.10 -17.28 -3.84
CA LYS A 147 8.40 -17.36 -4.55
C LYS A 147 8.73 -16.12 -5.40
N TYR A 148 7.78 -15.24 -5.64
CA TYR A 148 7.95 -13.96 -6.33
C TYR A 148 7.94 -12.78 -5.37
N GLN A 149 8.17 -13.03 -4.09
CA GLN A 149 8.17 -12.05 -3.00
C GLN A 149 6.86 -11.25 -2.86
N ARG A 150 5.72 -11.87 -3.18
CA ARG A 150 4.39 -11.23 -3.12
C ARG A 150 3.57 -11.82 -1.99
N THR A 151 2.80 -10.98 -1.33
CA THR A 151 1.75 -11.41 -0.40
C THR A 151 0.38 -10.90 -0.86
N LEU A 152 -0.68 -11.63 -0.53
CA LEU A 152 -2.05 -11.19 -0.78
C LEU A 152 -2.45 -10.11 0.21
N ILE A 153 -3.08 -9.07 -0.29
CA ILE A 153 -3.66 -8.01 0.53
C ILE A 153 -4.97 -8.52 1.11
N ASN A 154 -5.06 -8.58 2.43
CA ASN A 154 -6.31 -8.87 3.12
C ASN A 154 -7.08 -7.56 3.32
N TYR A 155 -7.89 -7.20 2.32
CA TYR A 155 -8.69 -5.98 2.35
C TYR A 155 -9.69 -5.99 3.51
N SER A 156 -9.47 -5.15 4.49
CA SER A 156 -10.36 -4.93 5.63
C SER A 156 -11.41 -3.87 5.32
N GLY A 157 -11.01 -2.75 4.70
CA GLY A 157 -11.86 -1.67 4.24
C GLY A 157 -12.30 -1.82 2.78
N ARG A 158 -13.52 -1.38 2.46
CA ARG A 158 -14.03 -1.21 1.10
C ARG A 158 -13.72 0.20 0.61
N PRO A 159 -13.90 0.50 -0.71
CA PRO A 159 -13.83 1.89 -1.18
C PRO A 159 -14.74 2.82 -0.36
N GLY A 160 -14.16 3.85 0.24
CA GLY A 160 -14.86 4.84 1.07
C GLY A 160 -15.06 4.46 2.55
N ASP A 161 -14.53 3.33 3.02
CA ASP A 161 -14.66 2.92 4.44
C ASP A 161 -13.68 3.67 5.36
N TYR A 162 -12.56 4.20 4.81
CA TYR A 162 -11.62 4.98 5.61
C TYR A 162 -12.12 6.42 5.77
N GLU A 163 -11.96 6.96 6.97
CA GLU A 163 -12.31 8.35 7.24
C GLU A 163 -11.43 9.29 6.40
N ALA A 164 -12.07 10.12 5.58
CA ALA A 164 -11.41 11.09 4.72
C ALA A 164 -11.62 12.50 5.27
N ILE A 165 -10.53 13.19 5.59
CA ILE A 165 -10.54 14.56 6.09
C ILE A 165 -9.97 15.47 5.00
N SER A 166 -10.65 16.59 4.76
CA SER A 166 -10.20 17.56 3.75
C SER A 166 -8.86 18.20 4.15
N PHE A 167 -7.88 18.11 3.25
CA PHE A 167 -6.59 18.75 3.40
C PHE A 167 -6.73 20.26 3.71
N ILE A 168 -7.63 20.96 3.01
CA ILE A 168 -7.87 22.40 3.20
C ILE A 168 -8.49 22.66 4.58
N ASP A 169 -9.38 21.81 5.08
CA ASP A 169 -9.98 22.04 6.39
C ASP A 169 -8.97 21.87 7.53
N VAL A 170 -7.94 21.01 7.34
CA VAL A 170 -6.81 20.93 8.28
C VAL A 170 -5.96 22.20 8.20
N LEU A 171 -5.62 22.69 7.00
CA LEU A 171 -4.85 23.92 6.82
C LEU A 171 -5.56 25.12 7.43
N ASP A 172 -6.86 25.25 7.20
CA ASP A 172 -7.69 26.34 7.72
C ASP A 172 -7.89 26.28 9.24
N GLY A 173 -7.40 25.21 9.90
CA GLY A 173 -7.57 24.99 11.33
C GLY A 173 -9.00 24.68 11.77
N LYS A 174 -9.85 24.22 10.84
CA LYS A 174 -11.22 23.77 11.14
C LYS A 174 -11.24 22.41 11.85
N ILE A 175 -10.17 21.63 11.68
CA ILE A 175 -9.98 20.32 12.32
C ILE A 175 -8.96 20.50 13.46
N ASP A 176 -9.36 20.08 14.65
CA ASP A 176 -8.49 20.10 15.83
C ASP A 176 -7.36 19.08 15.64
N SER A 177 -6.10 19.47 15.91
CA SER A 177 -4.92 18.60 15.80
C SER A 177 -5.06 17.32 16.64
N ARG A 178 -5.78 17.40 17.77
CA ARG A 178 -6.06 16.26 18.65
C ARG A 178 -6.86 15.13 17.99
N THR A 179 -7.55 15.41 16.88
CA THR A 179 -8.21 14.38 16.05
C THR A 179 -7.21 13.35 15.52
N PHE A 180 -5.96 13.75 15.30
CA PHE A 180 -4.91 12.90 14.73
C PHE A 180 -4.03 12.23 15.78
N LYS A 181 -4.32 12.40 17.06
CA LYS A 181 -3.54 11.80 18.14
C LYS A 181 -3.47 10.28 17.98
N ASP A 182 -2.25 9.73 18.13
CA ASP A 182 -1.97 8.29 18.08
C ASP A 182 -2.41 7.61 16.77
N SER A 183 -2.68 8.39 15.72
CA SER A 183 -3.10 7.90 14.42
C SER A 183 -1.96 7.79 13.41
N ILE A 184 -2.20 7.05 12.34
CA ILE A 184 -1.41 7.12 11.12
C ILE A 184 -2.21 7.94 10.11
N VAL A 185 -1.63 9.03 9.63
CA VAL A 185 -2.25 9.93 8.65
C VAL A 185 -1.64 9.66 7.28
N LEU A 186 -2.46 9.26 6.31
CA LEU A 186 -2.04 9.14 4.92
C LEU A 186 -2.59 10.31 4.11
N VAL A 187 -1.73 11.01 3.43
CA VAL A 187 -2.06 12.17 2.58
C VAL A 187 -1.88 11.76 1.12
N GLY A 188 -2.97 11.73 0.36
CA GLY A 188 -2.95 11.27 -1.03
C GLY A 188 -4.12 11.77 -1.84
N ALA A 189 -4.14 11.37 -3.11
CA ALA A 189 -5.23 11.70 -4.03
C ALA A 189 -6.53 11.01 -3.61
N TYR A 190 -7.55 11.79 -3.29
CA TYR A 190 -8.87 11.30 -2.87
C TYR A 190 -10.00 12.11 -3.50
N ALA A 191 -9.92 12.33 -4.81
CA ALA A 191 -10.95 13.06 -5.54
C ALA A 191 -11.19 12.46 -6.93
N PRO A 192 -12.45 12.42 -7.40
CA PRO A 192 -12.77 12.01 -8.76
C PRO A 192 -11.97 12.84 -9.78
N GLY A 193 -11.38 12.17 -10.78
CA GLY A 193 -10.60 12.82 -11.85
C GLY A 193 -9.10 12.90 -11.61
N MET A 194 -8.59 12.51 -10.45
CA MET A 194 -7.13 12.42 -10.21
C MET A 194 -6.49 11.14 -10.76
N GLN A 195 -7.28 10.26 -11.39
CA GLN A 195 -6.85 9.04 -12.11
C GLN A 195 -6.01 8.04 -11.29
N ASP A 196 -6.15 8.08 -9.97
CA ASP A 196 -5.50 7.15 -9.04
C ASP A 196 -6.51 6.18 -8.45
N ASN A 197 -7.23 5.48 -9.36
CA ASN A 197 -8.30 4.55 -8.97
C ASN A 197 -8.03 3.15 -9.52
N PHE A 198 -8.23 2.14 -8.69
CA PHE A 198 -7.94 0.76 -9.00
C PHE A 198 -9.12 -0.17 -8.69
N ASN A 199 -9.23 -1.23 -9.48
CA ASN A 199 -10.15 -2.31 -9.14
C ASN A 199 -9.55 -3.14 -7.99
N VAL A 200 -10.39 -3.48 -7.01
CA VAL A 200 -10.03 -4.27 -5.84
C VAL A 200 -11.04 -5.42 -5.66
N PRO A 201 -10.65 -6.55 -4.99
CA PRO A 201 -11.52 -7.73 -4.87
C PRO A 201 -12.85 -7.46 -4.17
N ASN A 202 -12.87 -6.53 -3.21
CA ASN A 202 -14.06 -6.19 -2.42
C ASN A 202 -14.76 -4.91 -2.88
N GLY A 203 -14.32 -4.30 -4.00
CA GLY A 203 -14.85 -3.04 -4.54
C GLY A 203 -16.23 -3.18 -5.19
N ARG A 204 -16.68 -4.41 -5.52
CA ARG A 204 -17.89 -4.67 -6.30
C ARG A 204 -17.86 -3.89 -7.63
N SER A 205 -18.63 -2.80 -7.73
CA SER A 205 -18.66 -1.90 -8.90
C SER A 205 -17.90 -0.58 -8.68
N SER A 206 -17.31 -0.38 -7.51
CA SER A 206 -16.57 0.84 -7.15
C SER A 206 -15.06 0.58 -7.19
N GLN A 207 -14.32 1.56 -7.69
CA GLN A 207 -12.86 1.55 -7.61
C GLN A 207 -12.41 2.15 -6.28
N MET A 208 -11.22 1.76 -5.82
CA MET A 208 -10.56 2.25 -4.61
C MET A 208 -9.43 3.20 -4.99
N PHE A 209 -9.27 4.29 -4.27
CA PHE A 209 -8.14 5.20 -4.45
C PHE A 209 -6.83 4.54 -4.00
N GLY A 210 -5.70 4.93 -4.62
CA GLY A 210 -4.37 4.39 -4.29
C GLY A 210 -4.04 4.52 -2.81
N VAL A 211 -4.31 5.67 -2.22
CA VAL A 211 -4.09 5.91 -0.79
C VAL A 211 -4.90 4.97 0.12
N GLU A 212 -6.13 4.57 -0.27
CA GLU A 212 -6.93 3.58 0.47
C GLU A 212 -6.37 2.16 0.31
N ILE A 213 -5.77 1.84 -0.85
CA ILE A 213 -5.06 0.57 -1.04
C ILE A 213 -3.87 0.50 -0.10
N HIS A 214 -3.08 1.58 0.01
CA HIS A 214 -1.99 1.67 0.96
C HIS A 214 -2.46 1.54 2.40
N ALA A 215 -3.60 2.13 2.76
CA ALA A 215 -4.22 1.97 4.07
C ALA A 215 -4.61 0.51 4.36
N ASN A 216 -5.18 -0.21 3.37
CA ASN A 216 -5.52 -1.63 3.51
C ASN A 216 -4.27 -2.52 3.66
N ILE A 217 -3.20 -2.24 2.90
CA ILE A 217 -1.92 -2.97 3.03
C ILE A 217 -1.32 -2.73 4.41
N LEU A 218 -1.26 -1.47 4.84
CA LEU A 218 -0.78 -1.10 6.17
C LEU A 218 -1.57 -1.80 7.27
N GLN A 219 -2.90 -1.80 7.18
CA GLN A 219 -3.76 -2.48 8.14
C GLN A 219 -3.52 -4.00 8.16
N ALA A 220 -3.26 -4.61 7.00
CA ALA A 220 -2.90 -6.03 6.93
C ALA A 220 -1.56 -6.31 7.63
N PHE A 221 -0.56 -5.42 7.51
CA PHE A 221 0.70 -5.50 8.22
C PHE A 221 0.52 -5.39 9.74
N MET A 222 -0.23 -4.39 10.20
CA MET A 222 -0.52 -4.18 11.62
C MET A 222 -1.28 -5.35 12.25
N GLN A 223 -2.20 -5.97 11.50
CA GLN A 223 -3.04 -7.08 11.98
C GLN A 223 -2.42 -8.46 11.76
N ASN A 224 -1.21 -8.55 11.24
CA ASN A 224 -0.54 -9.81 10.86
C ASN A 224 -1.42 -10.70 9.96
N ARG A 225 -2.07 -10.08 8.96
CA ARG A 225 -3.00 -10.75 8.03
C ARG A 225 -2.36 -10.92 6.67
N PHE A 226 -1.41 -11.84 6.59
CA PHE A 226 -0.74 -12.19 5.34
C PHE A 226 -1.22 -13.53 4.85
N SER A 227 -1.29 -13.68 3.54
CA SER A 227 -1.56 -14.95 2.91
C SER A 227 -0.88 -15.06 1.55
N ILE A 228 -0.60 -16.29 1.15
CA ILE A 228 -0.10 -16.61 -0.17
C ILE A 228 -1.06 -17.61 -0.81
N ASN A 229 -1.02 -17.71 -2.14
CA ASN A 229 -1.80 -18.73 -2.83
C ASN A 229 -1.31 -20.11 -2.40
N GLY A 230 -2.24 -20.96 -1.98
CA GLY A 230 -1.95 -22.36 -1.70
C GLY A 230 -1.46 -23.10 -2.95
N ASN A 231 -0.79 -24.23 -2.73
CA ASN A 231 -0.30 -25.07 -3.82
C ASN A 231 -1.49 -25.73 -4.57
N PRO A 232 -1.73 -25.37 -5.86
CA PRO A 232 -2.88 -25.88 -6.61
C PRO A 232 -2.82 -27.40 -6.84
N TYR A 233 -1.62 -27.98 -6.90
CA TYR A 233 -1.45 -29.44 -7.05
C TYR A 233 -1.86 -30.18 -5.77
N LEU A 234 -1.56 -29.62 -4.60
CA LEU A 234 -2.00 -30.18 -3.32
C LEU A 234 -3.53 -30.17 -3.22
N PHE A 235 -4.15 -29.04 -3.53
CA PHE A 235 -5.62 -28.95 -3.55
C PHE A 235 -6.25 -29.89 -4.57
N GLY A 236 -5.67 -30.01 -5.76
CA GLY A 236 -6.11 -30.97 -6.79
C GLY A 236 -6.02 -32.41 -6.31
N ALA A 237 -4.93 -32.79 -5.64
CA ALA A 237 -4.75 -34.14 -5.08
C ALA A 237 -5.78 -34.43 -3.97
N VAL A 238 -5.97 -33.49 -3.02
CA VAL A 238 -6.97 -33.63 -1.94
C VAL A 238 -8.37 -33.76 -2.52
N TYR A 239 -8.73 -32.91 -3.50
CA TYR A 239 -10.03 -32.96 -4.16
C TYR A 239 -10.23 -34.28 -4.91
N GLY A 240 -9.21 -34.76 -5.64
CA GLY A 240 -9.23 -36.04 -6.31
C GLY A 240 -9.43 -37.22 -5.36
N LEU A 241 -8.74 -37.20 -4.19
CA LEU A 241 -8.92 -38.22 -3.14
C LEU A 241 -10.33 -38.19 -2.57
N LEU A 242 -10.88 -37.02 -2.30
CA LEU A 242 -12.27 -36.85 -1.82
C LEU A 242 -13.27 -37.41 -2.82
N CYS A 243 -13.12 -37.08 -4.11
CA CYS A 243 -13.97 -37.62 -5.16
C CYS A 243 -13.88 -39.15 -5.26
N ALA A 244 -12.67 -39.70 -5.20
CA ALA A 244 -12.47 -41.16 -5.19
C ALA A 244 -13.10 -41.85 -3.98
N LEU A 245 -12.96 -41.25 -2.80
CA LEU A 245 -13.59 -41.70 -1.55
C LEU A 245 -15.13 -41.70 -1.68
N LEU A 246 -15.68 -40.59 -2.12
CA LEU A 246 -17.13 -40.47 -2.33
C LEU A 246 -17.64 -41.50 -3.34
N HIS A 247 -16.93 -41.65 -4.48
CA HIS A 247 -17.25 -42.71 -5.45
C HIS A 247 -17.21 -44.08 -4.82
N TRP A 248 -16.18 -44.41 -4.04
CA TRP A 248 -16.06 -45.70 -3.36
C TRP A 248 -17.20 -45.95 -2.37
N LEU A 249 -17.59 -44.94 -1.59
CA LEU A 249 -18.69 -45.02 -0.61
C LEU A 249 -20.04 -45.20 -1.29
N PHE A 250 -20.28 -44.56 -2.44
CA PHE A 250 -21.57 -44.53 -3.10
C PHE A 250 -21.68 -45.55 -4.26
N ARG A 251 -20.61 -46.22 -4.70
CA ARG A 251 -20.59 -47.12 -5.84
C ARG A 251 -21.61 -48.28 -5.75
N LYS A 252 -22.02 -48.66 -4.54
CA LYS A 252 -23.00 -49.74 -4.29
C LYS A 252 -24.42 -49.21 -4.05
N LYS A 253 -24.62 -47.88 -4.01
CA LYS A 253 -25.93 -47.27 -3.79
C LYS A 253 -26.53 -46.87 -5.13
N LYS A 254 -27.87 -47.03 -5.26
CA LYS A 254 -28.57 -46.68 -6.49
C LYS A 254 -28.39 -45.17 -6.78
N ILE A 255 -28.04 -44.86 -8.04
CA ILE A 255 -27.65 -43.49 -8.50
C ILE A 255 -28.68 -42.40 -8.17
N TRP A 256 -29.97 -42.76 -8.08
CA TRP A 256 -31.01 -41.77 -7.79
C TRP A 256 -30.95 -41.21 -6.33
N LEU A 257 -30.26 -41.87 -5.41
CA LEU A 257 -30.03 -41.40 -4.07
C LEU A 257 -28.90 -40.36 -3.98
N SER A 258 -28.02 -40.25 -4.98
CA SER A 258 -26.95 -39.26 -5.05
C SER A 258 -27.39 -37.90 -5.63
N ALA A 259 -28.64 -37.82 -6.14
CA ALA A 259 -29.21 -36.55 -6.65
C ALA A 259 -30.03 -35.77 -5.61
N ILE A 260 -30.09 -36.23 -4.36
CA ILE A 260 -30.89 -35.63 -3.27
C ILE A 260 -29.98 -34.96 -2.20
N VAL A 261 -28.66 -34.92 -2.42
CA VAL A 261 -27.73 -34.26 -1.52
C VAL A 261 -27.21 -32.98 -2.12
#